data_b7af04c0c4abf9e78d9688c996c86372
#
_entry.id   b7af04c0c4abf9e78d9688c996c86372
#
_cell.length_a   1.000
_cell.length_b   1.000
_cell.length_c   1.000
_cell.angle_alpha   90.00
_cell.angle_beta   90.00
_cell.angle_gamma   90.00
#
_symmetry.space_group_name_H-M   'P 1'
#
loop_
_entity.id
_entity.type
_entity.pdbx_description
1 polymer ?
#
loop_
_entity_poly.entity_id
_entity_poly.type
_entity_poly.pdbx_seq_one_letter_code
_entity_poly.pdbx_strand_id
1 'polypeptide(L)'
;MTFPFEARKGLVVVHAELFGPSGSTVLRLALDTGATSTMVNVGPLVAIGYDPSLAPVHVQVTTGSGVEYVPRVQISSLKALGQQRTNFPVLSHTLPPSASIDGLLGLDFLRGQTLKIDFRQATLSLT
;
A
#
# COMPACT_ATOMS: atom_id res chain seq x y z
N MET A 1 -0.10 -19.75 -5.89
CA MET A 1 -1.37 -19.10 -5.51
C MET A 1 -1.56 -17.85 -6.32
N THR A 2 -2.72 -17.67 -6.91
CA THR A 2 -3.05 -16.48 -7.71
C THR A 2 -4.19 -15.70 -7.05
N PHE A 3 -4.22 -14.41 -7.34
CA PHE A 3 -5.23 -13.50 -6.81
C PHE A 3 -5.87 -12.76 -7.97
N PRO A 4 -7.20 -12.67 -8.02
CA PRO A 4 -7.88 -11.99 -9.12
C PRO A 4 -7.81 -10.46 -8.96
N PHE A 5 -7.89 -9.75 -10.07
CA PHE A 5 -8.12 -8.31 -10.08
C PHE A 5 -9.16 -7.95 -11.15
N GLU A 6 -9.70 -6.74 -11.05
CA GLU A 6 -10.72 -6.25 -11.97
C GLU A 6 -10.11 -5.88 -13.32
N ALA A 7 -10.31 -6.71 -14.33
CA ALA A 7 -9.67 -6.56 -15.64
C ALA A 7 -10.01 -5.26 -16.35
N ARG A 8 -11.18 -4.67 -16.07
CA ARG A 8 -11.70 -3.48 -16.76
C ARG A 8 -11.43 -2.18 -16.02
N LYS A 9 -10.86 -2.22 -14.82
CA LYS A 9 -10.46 -1.02 -14.09
C LYS A 9 -9.15 -0.50 -14.63
N GLY A 10 -8.94 0.81 -14.53
CA GLY A 10 -7.69 1.42 -14.98
C GLY A 10 -6.48 1.02 -14.16
N LEU A 11 -6.68 0.68 -12.89
CA LEU A 11 -5.62 0.28 -11.98
C LEU A 11 -5.72 -1.20 -11.65
N VAL A 12 -4.57 -1.83 -11.44
CA VAL A 12 -4.51 -3.17 -10.85
C VAL A 12 -4.59 -3.00 -9.34
N VAL A 13 -5.73 -3.37 -8.76
CA VAL A 13 -5.99 -3.19 -7.33
C VAL A 13 -5.79 -4.50 -6.59
N VAL A 14 -5.03 -4.44 -5.50
CA VAL A 14 -4.73 -5.56 -4.60
C VAL A 14 -5.43 -5.31 -3.29
N HIS A 15 -6.08 -6.32 -2.74
CA HIS A 15 -6.60 -6.25 -1.39
C HIS A 15 -5.50 -6.60 -0.39
N ALA A 16 -5.27 -5.72 0.57
CA ALA A 16 -4.25 -5.90 1.59
C ALA A 16 -4.86 -5.75 2.98
N GLU A 17 -4.42 -6.58 3.91
CA GLU A 17 -4.88 -6.46 5.30
C GLU A 17 -3.81 -5.73 6.11
N LEU A 18 -4.24 -4.62 6.71
CA LEU A 18 -3.41 -3.75 7.54
C LEU A 18 -3.72 -4.04 9.01
N PHE A 19 -2.69 -4.37 9.79
CA PHE A 19 -2.82 -4.68 11.21
C PHE A 19 -2.24 -3.55 12.06
N GLY A 20 -2.93 -3.23 13.14
CA GLY A 20 -2.52 -2.18 14.04
C GLY A 20 -2.97 -2.42 15.48
N PRO A 21 -2.70 -1.45 16.38
CA PRO A 21 -2.99 -1.60 17.82
C PRO A 21 -4.47 -1.85 18.13
N SER A 22 -5.38 -1.32 17.33
CA SER A 22 -6.82 -1.41 17.58
C SER A 22 -7.54 -2.43 16.69
N GLY A 23 -6.80 -3.23 15.92
CA GLY A 23 -7.38 -4.26 15.07
C GLY A 23 -6.78 -4.31 13.67
N SER A 24 -7.61 -4.69 12.70
CA SER A 24 -7.17 -4.76 11.30
C SER A 24 -8.24 -4.18 10.38
N THR A 25 -7.82 -3.85 9.18
CA THR A 25 -8.73 -3.38 8.13
C THR A 25 -8.22 -3.84 6.78
N VAL A 26 -9.13 -4.03 5.84
CA VAL A 26 -8.77 -4.40 4.46
C VAL A 26 -8.69 -3.13 3.62
N LEU A 27 -7.56 -2.97 2.94
CA LEU A 27 -7.27 -1.85 2.07
C LEU A 27 -7.36 -2.27 0.61
N ARG A 28 -7.71 -1.31 -0.22
CA ARG A 28 -7.61 -1.41 -1.67
C ARG A 28 -6.36 -0.63 -2.10
N LEU A 29 -5.31 -1.33 -2.45
CA LEU A 29 -4.05 -0.72 -2.85
C LEU A 29 -3.82 -0.90 -4.35
N ALA A 30 -3.45 0.17 -5.05
CA ALA A 30 -3.01 0.04 -6.43
C ALA A 30 -1.59 -0.54 -6.44
N LEU A 31 -1.39 -1.57 -7.25
CA LEU A 31 -0.05 -2.10 -7.49
C LEU A 31 0.74 -1.08 -8.30
N ASP A 32 1.85 -0.61 -7.74
CA ASP A 32 2.64 0.46 -8.36
C ASP A 32 4.13 0.14 -8.30
N THR A 33 4.64 -0.43 -9.38
CA THR A 33 6.08 -0.72 -9.50
C THR A 33 6.91 0.54 -9.71
N GLY A 34 6.28 1.67 -9.93
CA GLY A 34 6.94 2.98 -9.98
C GLY A 34 7.08 3.65 -8.62
N ALA A 35 6.42 3.12 -7.58
CA ALA A 35 6.52 3.65 -6.22
C ALA A 35 7.59 2.89 -5.44
N THR A 36 8.58 3.61 -4.91
CA THR A 36 9.64 3.00 -4.09
C THR A 36 9.08 2.46 -2.79
N SER A 37 8.14 3.17 -2.20
CA SER A 37 7.57 2.85 -0.89
C SER A 37 6.07 2.66 -0.97
N THR A 38 5.55 1.72 -0.19
CA THR A 38 4.12 1.55 0.01
C THR A 38 3.55 2.77 0.72
N MET A 39 2.39 3.21 0.30
CA MET A 39 1.74 4.42 0.76
C MET A 39 0.31 4.09 1.18
N VAL A 40 -0.13 4.62 2.32
CA VAL A 40 -1.48 4.38 2.86
C VAL A 40 -2.12 5.70 3.22
N ASN A 41 -3.39 5.86 2.87
CA ASN A 41 -4.18 7.02 3.27
C ASN A 41 -4.23 7.17 4.79
N VAL A 42 -4.33 8.40 5.27
CA VAL A 42 -4.33 8.71 6.70
C VAL A 42 -5.51 8.07 7.43
N GLY A 43 -6.71 8.11 6.83
CA GLY A 43 -7.93 7.61 7.46
C GLY A 43 -7.84 6.18 7.96
N PRO A 44 -7.49 5.21 7.12
CA PRO A 44 -7.32 3.82 7.55
C PRO A 44 -6.27 3.63 8.65
N LEU A 45 -5.16 4.38 8.59
CA LEU A 45 -4.13 4.31 9.64
C LEU A 45 -4.66 4.76 10.99
N VAL A 46 -5.36 5.89 11.02
CA VAL A 46 -5.96 6.42 12.25
C VAL A 46 -7.01 5.46 12.79
N ALA A 47 -7.83 4.88 11.93
CA ALA A 47 -8.91 3.99 12.32
C ALA A 47 -8.45 2.75 13.10
N ILE A 48 -7.24 2.28 12.86
CA ILE A 48 -6.69 1.10 13.54
C ILE A 48 -5.62 1.43 14.58
N GLY A 49 -5.53 2.69 14.99
CA GLY A 49 -4.75 3.09 16.15
C GLY A 49 -3.39 3.68 15.88
N TYR A 50 -3.06 4.03 14.64
CA TYR A 50 -1.84 4.76 14.33
C TYR A 50 -2.10 6.27 14.37
N ASP A 51 -1.08 7.04 14.74
CA ASP A 51 -1.11 8.49 14.71
C ASP A 51 0.07 9.00 13.87
N PRO A 52 -0.16 9.28 12.58
CA PRO A 52 0.91 9.77 11.70
C PRO A 52 1.51 11.10 12.16
N SER A 53 0.77 11.91 12.92
CA SER A 53 1.29 13.18 13.42
C SER A 53 2.42 13.02 14.44
N LEU A 54 2.54 11.83 15.06
CA LEU A 54 3.59 11.51 16.01
C LEU A 54 4.77 10.78 15.38
N ALA A 55 4.77 10.58 14.06
CA ALA A 55 5.83 9.85 13.38
C ALA A 55 7.18 10.60 13.53
N PRO A 56 8.24 9.91 13.98
CA PRO A 56 9.53 10.56 14.21
C PRO A 56 10.30 10.84 12.90
N VAL A 57 9.91 10.21 11.80
CA VAL A 57 10.60 10.31 10.52
C VAL A 57 9.62 10.80 9.45
N HIS A 58 10.07 11.79 8.67
CA HIS A 58 9.37 12.27 7.48
C HIS A 58 10.25 12.02 6.27
N VAL A 59 9.63 11.59 5.19
CA VAL A 59 10.32 11.22 3.95
C VAL A 59 9.93 12.18 2.85
N GLN A 60 10.91 12.62 2.08
CA GLN A 60 10.68 13.47 0.92
C GLN A 60 10.09 12.64 -0.23
N VAL A 61 8.97 13.10 -0.75
CA VAL A 61 8.28 12.48 -1.88
C VAL A 61 8.14 13.52 -2.97
N THR A 62 8.51 13.14 -4.21
CA THR A 62 8.29 13.98 -5.37
C THR A 62 6.94 13.61 -5.99
N THR A 63 6.07 14.60 -6.12
CA THR A 63 4.77 14.47 -6.76
C THR A 63 4.71 15.33 -8.02
N GLY A 64 3.62 15.22 -8.77
CA GLY A 64 3.41 16.07 -9.94
C GLY A 64 3.31 17.56 -9.61
N SER A 65 2.98 17.93 -8.38
CA SER A 65 2.88 19.31 -7.91
C SER A 65 4.09 19.80 -7.14
N GLY A 66 5.15 18.98 -7.01
CA GLY A 66 6.38 19.36 -6.34
C GLY A 66 6.86 18.34 -5.33
N VAL A 67 7.57 18.83 -4.30
CA VAL A 67 8.17 18.00 -3.27
C VAL A 67 7.38 18.16 -1.98
N GLU A 68 7.04 17.03 -1.35
CA GLU A 68 6.36 16.99 -0.06
C GLU A 68 7.14 16.13 0.93
N TYR A 69 7.02 16.45 2.20
CA TYR A 69 7.55 15.62 3.29
C TYR A 69 6.36 14.92 3.96
N VAL A 70 6.35 13.59 3.91
CA VAL A 70 5.25 12.80 4.44
C VAL A 70 5.72 11.93 5.61
N PRO A 71 4.86 11.70 6.62
CA PRO A 71 5.22 10.84 7.74
C PRO A 71 5.47 9.41 7.29
N ARG A 72 6.50 8.79 7.87
CA ARG A 72 6.74 7.36 7.75
C ARG A 72 6.26 6.68 9.02
N VAL A 73 5.28 5.81 8.89
CA VAL A 73 4.65 5.11 10.01
C VAL A 73 5.10 3.66 9.99
N GLN A 74 5.63 3.19 11.12
CA GLN A 74 5.99 1.80 11.30
C GLN A 74 4.73 1.02 11.67
N ILE A 75 4.23 0.19 10.75
CA ILE A 75 3.05 -0.62 11.02
C ILE A 75 3.42 -2.00 11.53
N SER A 76 2.51 -2.62 12.29
CA SER A 76 2.72 -3.95 12.84
C SER A 76 2.90 -4.97 11.72
N SER A 77 1.99 -4.95 10.74
CA SER A 77 2.02 -5.92 9.67
C SER A 77 1.12 -5.49 8.51
N LEU A 78 1.53 -5.86 7.31
CA LEU A 78 0.73 -5.75 6.09
C LEU A 78 0.75 -7.08 5.37
N LYS A 79 -0.43 -7.61 5.04
CA LYS A 79 -0.58 -8.89 4.34
C LYS A 79 -1.26 -8.67 2.99
N ALA A 80 -0.61 -9.10 1.92
CA ALA A 80 -1.13 -9.01 0.56
C ALA A 80 -0.53 -10.12 -0.29
N LEU A 81 -1.29 -10.61 -1.27
CA LEU A 81 -0.79 -11.59 -2.25
C LEU A 81 -0.18 -12.84 -1.60
N GLY A 82 -0.72 -13.26 -0.45
CA GLY A 82 -0.22 -14.41 0.29
C GLY A 82 1.08 -14.17 1.06
N GLN A 83 1.58 -12.95 1.08
CA GLN A 83 2.82 -12.58 1.76
C GLN A 83 2.51 -11.61 2.90
N GLN A 84 3.30 -11.68 3.96
CA GLN A 84 3.15 -10.79 5.11
C GLN A 84 4.47 -10.11 5.42
N ARG A 85 4.41 -8.79 5.67
CA ARG A 85 5.55 -8.00 6.10
C ARG A 85 5.25 -7.48 7.50
N THR A 86 6.11 -7.81 8.46
CA THR A 86 6.00 -7.34 9.85
C THR A 86 6.95 -6.18 10.08
N ASN A 87 6.61 -5.30 11.03
CA ASN A 87 7.38 -4.08 11.31
C ASN A 87 7.70 -3.34 10.02
N PHE A 88 6.66 -3.08 9.25
CA PHE A 88 6.79 -2.58 7.88
C PHE A 88 6.56 -1.09 7.84
N PRO A 89 7.52 -0.29 7.33
CA PRO A 89 7.32 1.15 7.21
C PRO A 89 6.45 1.47 6.00
N VAL A 90 5.44 2.31 6.20
CA VAL A 90 4.62 2.84 5.11
C VAL A 90 4.62 4.35 5.16
N LEU A 91 4.43 4.99 4.03
CA LEU A 91 4.25 6.44 3.98
C LEU A 91 2.78 6.77 4.18
N SER A 92 2.51 7.75 5.05
CA SER A 92 1.16 8.21 5.32
C SER A 92 0.85 9.40 4.42
N HIS A 93 0.05 9.18 3.40
CA HIS A 93 -0.34 10.22 2.45
C HIS A 93 -1.69 9.87 1.84
N THR A 94 -2.62 10.81 1.87
CA THR A 94 -3.96 10.59 1.35
C THR A 94 -4.02 10.97 -0.11
N LEU A 95 -4.38 9.99 -0.93
CA LEU A 95 -4.58 10.18 -2.36
C LEU A 95 -5.90 10.92 -2.61
N PRO A 96 -6.05 11.57 -3.79
CA PRO A 96 -7.32 12.19 -4.14
C PRO A 96 -8.47 11.18 -4.09
N PRO A 97 -9.65 11.56 -3.57
CA PRO A 97 -10.79 10.64 -3.47
C PRO A 97 -11.21 10.02 -4.80
N SER A 98 -10.98 10.73 -5.91
CA SER A 98 -11.27 10.25 -7.26
C SER A 98 -10.47 9.00 -7.64
N ALA A 99 -9.37 8.72 -6.97
CA ALA A 99 -8.58 7.51 -7.21
C ALA A 99 -9.29 6.24 -6.75
N SER A 100 -10.22 6.34 -5.78
CA SER A 100 -11.02 5.22 -5.23
C SER A 100 -10.18 4.08 -4.69
N ILE A 101 -9.00 4.41 -4.13
CA ILE A 101 -8.08 3.46 -3.50
C ILE A 101 -7.59 4.04 -2.18
N ASP A 102 -7.07 3.16 -1.32
CA ASP A 102 -6.59 3.52 0.00
C ASP A 102 -5.08 3.77 0.05
N GLY A 103 -4.40 3.55 -1.06
CA GLY A 103 -2.97 3.74 -1.15
C GLY A 103 -2.34 2.97 -2.31
N LEU A 104 -1.01 2.86 -2.26
CA LEU A 104 -0.20 2.20 -3.28
C LEU A 104 0.62 1.08 -2.65
N LEU A 105 0.69 -0.07 -3.32
CA LEU A 105 1.60 -1.15 -2.95
C LEU A 105 2.88 -0.97 -3.77
N GLY A 106 3.97 -0.63 -3.10
CA GLY A 106 5.21 -0.26 -3.76
C GLY A 106 6.26 -1.36 -3.82
N LEU A 107 7.43 -1.00 -4.34
CA LEU A 107 8.54 -1.93 -4.53
C LEU A 107 9.05 -2.52 -3.22
N ASP A 108 8.95 -1.79 -2.13
CA ASP A 108 9.38 -2.24 -0.80
C ASP A 108 8.68 -3.53 -0.35
N PHE A 109 7.43 -3.72 -0.77
CA PHE A 109 6.68 -4.95 -0.49
C PHE A 109 7.11 -6.09 -1.43
N LEU A 110 7.49 -5.77 -2.66
CA LEU A 110 7.70 -6.73 -3.74
C LEU A 110 9.14 -7.23 -3.86
N ARG A 111 10.12 -6.48 -3.34
CA ARG A 111 11.53 -6.81 -3.52
C ARG A 111 11.87 -8.20 -2.99
N GLY A 112 12.76 -8.87 -3.70
CA GLY A 112 13.21 -10.22 -3.35
C GLY A 112 12.27 -11.32 -3.81
N GLN A 113 11.20 -10.97 -4.53
CA GLN A 113 10.20 -11.93 -4.98
C GLN A 113 9.91 -11.78 -6.47
N THR A 114 9.19 -12.76 -7.01
CA THR A 114 8.75 -12.75 -8.39
C THR A 114 7.29 -12.34 -8.45
N LEU A 115 7.02 -11.23 -9.13
CA LEU A 115 5.67 -10.76 -9.40
C LEU A 115 5.27 -11.20 -10.80
N LYS A 116 4.14 -11.92 -10.91
CA LYS A 116 3.55 -12.29 -12.19
C LYS A 116 2.17 -11.67 -12.30
N ILE A 117 1.95 -10.91 -13.36
CA ILE A 117 0.65 -10.33 -13.68
C ILE A 117 0.20 -10.92 -15.00
N ASP A 118 -0.96 -11.57 -14.99
CA ASP A 118 -1.58 -12.15 -16.18
C ASP A 118 -2.80 -11.30 -16.54
N PHE A 119 -2.68 -10.47 -17.56
CA PHE A 119 -3.76 -9.60 -17.99
C PHE A 119 -4.82 -10.32 -18.79
N ARG A 120 -4.52 -11.52 -19.29
CA ARG A 120 -5.52 -12.33 -19.99
C ARG A 120 -6.48 -12.97 -18.99
N GLN A 121 -5.94 -13.53 -17.91
CA GLN A 121 -6.72 -14.17 -16.86
C GLN A 121 -7.17 -13.19 -15.76
N ALA A 122 -6.63 -11.98 -15.76
CA ALA A 122 -6.83 -10.98 -14.71
C ALA A 122 -6.46 -11.53 -13.33
N THR A 123 -5.28 -12.12 -13.24
CA THR A 123 -4.73 -12.67 -12.00
C THR A 123 -3.30 -12.20 -11.78
N LEU A 124 -2.88 -12.22 -10.52
CA LEU A 124 -1.49 -11.96 -10.18
C LEU A 124 -1.03 -12.88 -9.05
N SER A 125 0.28 -13.08 -8.98
CA SER A 125 0.92 -13.88 -7.95
C SER A 125 2.25 -13.28 -7.54
N LEU A 126 2.62 -13.51 -6.28
CA LEU A 126 3.89 -13.08 -5.70
C LEU A 126 4.53 -14.30 -5.01
N THR A 127 5.70 -14.69 -5.51
CA THR A 127 6.39 -15.89 -5.00
C THR A 127 7.85 -15.65 -4.68
#